data_01ac2b070afb21b46dcab71c5a38b3fc
#
_entry.id   01ac2b070afb21b46dcab71c5a38b3fc
#
_cell.length_a   1.000
_cell.length_b   1.000
_cell.length_c   1.000
_cell.angle_alpha   90.00
_cell.angle_beta   90.00
_cell.angle_gamma   90.00
#
_symmetry.space_group_name_H-M   'P 1'
#
loop_
_entity.id
_entity.type
_entity.pdbx_description
1 polymer ?
#
loop_
_entity_poly.entity_id
_entity_poly.type
_entity_poly.pdbx_seq_one_letter_code
_entity_poly.pdbx_strand_id
1 'polypeptide(L)'
;IEQLERTEPMLEEVVRLTKQFADEFAAAKRRKNLVDFHDVEHFALQILVDEETEKAKKTAEEFRDTFEEIMIDEYQDSNEVQETLLRSISREERGENNIFMVGDVKQSIYRFRLARPELFMKKYDSYSLEESTTQRIDLHKNFRSREEVLTCTNDIFYKIMARSLGNVEYDAEAALYPGASYPVSADFIPEILLADSNDELLEDTELTDKKTLEAKIVAEEIKHLMKTQPVTDKAAGTLRAAHYSDIVILLRSLSGWADSLVEVLNENGIPAHTVSSTGYFSTVEVQTVLSMLRLLDNPRQDIPMAAVLRSPMAGLTDEELAVLRLEDGSVPFHEAVLELAEGLYEEGGQIEISNSEEDQKQGRNADEKTENHIEITAHWKLLKFYKKYKQLRQLVPDTPIHELIEIILRETGYGHYVAAMPAGNRRTANLNMLLEKAAAYEKTSYKGLFHFVRYIDELQKYDVDFGEADMVGENEDVVRIMSIHKSKGLEFPIVIVSGMGKNFNKQDTRSKMVLHPELGIGLDYMDGKKRIKSPT
;
A
#
# COMPACT_ATOMS: atom_id res chain seq x y z
N ILE A 1 -10.77 41.03 -15.41
CA ILE A 1 -12.22 40.88 -15.58
C ILE A 1 -12.51 40.07 -16.85
N GLU A 2 -12.14 40.53 -18.05
CA GLU A 2 -12.41 39.82 -19.33
C GLU A 2 -11.89 38.37 -19.37
N GLN A 3 -10.78 38.05 -18.71
CA GLN A 3 -10.25 36.69 -18.62
C GLN A 3 -11.07 35.81 -17.69
N LEU A 4 -11.62 36.36 -16.62
CA LEU A 4 -12.53 35.65 -15.71
C LEU A 4 -13.87 35.33 -16.39
N GLU A 5 -14.44 36.32 -17.12
CA GLU A 5 -15.67 36.12 -17.90
C GLU A 5 -15.53 35.02 -18.95
N ARG A 6 -14.34 34.85 -19.53
CA ARG A 6 -14.06 33.76 -20.48
C ARG A 6 -13.92 32.39 -19.83
N THR A 7 -13.56 32.32 -18.54
CA THR A 7 -13.48 31.03 -17.81
C THR A 7 -14.81 30.63 -17.18
N GLU A 8 -15.74 31.57 -16.98
CA GLU A 8 -17.03 31.33 -16.31
C GLU A 8 -17.84 30.17 -16.90
N PRO A 9 -18.08 30.06 -18.23
CA PRO A 9 -18.85 28.96 -18.78
C PRO A 9 -18.20 27.59 -18.55
N MET A 10 -16.87 27.55 -18.50
CA MET A 10 -16.13 26.31 -18.22
C MET A 10 -16.24 25.94 -16.75
N LEU A 11 -16.20 26.93 -15.85
CA LEU A 11 -16.39 26.72 -14.41
C LEU A 11 -17.81 26.21 -14.11
N GLU A 12 -18.83 26.82 -14.70
CA GLU A 12 -20.21 26.38 -14.57
C GLU A 12 -20.38 24.92 -15.03
N GLU A 13 -19.76 24.57 -16.17
CA GLU A 13 -19.84 23.21 -16.69
C GLU A 13 -19.09 22.21 -15.79
N VAL A 14 -17.92 22.57 -15.24
CA VAL A 14 -17.21 21.71 -14.27
C VAL A 14 -18.07 21.50 -13.01
N VAL A 15 -18.67 22.55 -12.47
CA VAL A 15 -19.56 22.46 -11.30
C VAL A 15 -20.79 21.58 -11.63
N ARG A 16 -21.40 21.77 -12.80
CA ARG A 16 -22.55 20.96 -13.25
C ARG A 16 -22.18 19.46 -13.35
N LEU A 17 -21.04 19.16 -13.99
CA LEU A 17 -20.56 17.79 -14.14
C LEU A 17 -20.21 17.17 -12.80
N THR A 18 -19.60 17.93 -11.89
CA THR A 18 -19.27 17.45 -10.54
C THR A 18 -20.52 17.09 -9.75
N LYS A 19 -21.55 17.95 -9.79
CA LYS A 19 -22.85 17.67 -9.14
C LYS A 19 -23.52 16.44 -9.75
N GLN A 20 -23.58 16.35 -11.08
CA GLN A 20 -24.15 15.18 -11.76
C GLN A 20 -23.40 13.89 -11.40
N PHE A 21 -22.06 13.93 -11.35
CA PHE A 21 -21.26 12.79 -10.92
C PHE A 21 -21.57 12.39 -9.47
N ALA A 22 -21.66 13.36 -8.56
CA ALA A 22 -21.99 13.10 -7.17
C ALA A 22 -23.37 12.40 -7.01
N ASP A 23 -24.38 12.88 -7.74
CA ASP A 23 -25.72 12.30 -7.74
C ASP A 23 -25.74 10.87 -8.29
N GLU A 24 -25.08 10.64 -9.43
CA GLU A 24 -24.97 9.31 -10.05
C GLU A 24 -24.16 8.34 -9.18
N PHE A 25 -23.10 8.81 -8.56
CA PHE A 25 -22.27 8.03 -7.66
C PHE A 25 -23.04 7.62 -6.39
N ALA A 26 -23.77 8.57 -5.77
CA ALA A 26 -24.64 8.28 -4.63
C ALA A 26 -25.75 7.27 -5.02
N ALA A 27 -26.38 7.43 -6.20
CA ALA A 27 -27.36 6.49 -6.70
C ALA A 27 -26.78 5.10 -6.95
N ALA A 28 -25.55 5.02 -7.48
CA ALA A 28 -24.86 3.75 -7.69
C ALA A 28 -24.52 3.04 -6.36
N LYS A 29 -24.06 3.79 -5.34
CA LYS A 29 -23.83 3.24 -3.99
C LYS A 29 -25.13 2.72 -3.35
N ARG A 30 -26.24 3.48 -3.46
CA ARG A 30 -27.56 3.04 -2.95
C ARG A 30 -28.04 1.74 -3.61
N ARG A 31 -27.90 1.61 -4.94
CA ARG A 31 -28.25 0.37 -5.66
C ARG A 31 -27.45 -0.85 -5.18
N LYS A 32 -26.24 -0.63 -4.67
CA LYS A 32 -25.34 -1.68 -4.18
C LYS A 32 -25.37 -1.86 -2.65
N ASN A 33 -26.19 -1.07 -1.92
CA ASN A 33 -26.18 -1.01 -0.45
C ASN A 33 -24.77 -0.77 0.13
N LEU A 34 -24.02 0.14 -0.47
CA LEU A 34 -22.66 0.50 -0.05
C LEU A 34 -22.66 1.95 0.46
N VAL A 35 -21.82 2.19 1.46
CA VAL A 35 -21.46 3.52 1.96
C VAL A 35 -19.95 3.60 2.05
N ASP A 36 -19.36 4.76 1.76
CA ASP A 36 -17.96 5.04 2.03
C ASP A 36 -17.79 5.90 3.29
N PHE A 37 -16.55 6.15 3.70
CA PHE A 37 -16.28 6.94 4.91
C PHE A 37 -16.81 8.36 4.81
N HIS A 38 -16.78 8.97 3.64
CA HIS A 38 -17.34 10.32 3.43
C HIS A 38 -18.87 10.32 3.56
N ASP A 39 -19.54 9.27 3.09
CA ASP A 39 -21.00 9.16 3.30
C ASP A 39 -21.34 9.14 4.78
N VAL A 40 -20.56 8.40 5.60
CA VAL A 40 -20.81 8.31 7.04
C VAL A 40 -20.65 9.67 7.71
N GLU A 41 -19.60 10.42 7.37
CA GLU A 41 -19.40 11.79 7.88
C GLU A 41 -20.54 12.73 7.44
N HIS A 42 -20.94 12.69 6.18
CA HIS A 42 -22.02 13.52 5.65
C HIS A 42 -23.40 13.13 6.23
N PHE A 43 -23.66 11.84 6.42
CA PHE A 43 -24.90 11.41 7.11
C PHE A 43 -24.95 11.88 8.55
N ALA A 44 -23.81 11.84 9.25
CA ALA A 44 -23.72 12.39 10.60
C ALA A 44 -24.01 13.90 10.60
N LEU A 45 -23.44 14.66 9.66
CA LEU A 45 -23.77 16.08 9.49
C LEU A 45 -25.26 16.30 9.26
N GLN A 46 -25.89 15.56 8.36
CA GLN A 46 -27.33 15.67 8.06
C GLN A 46 -28.22 15.40 9.28
N ILE A 47 -27.77 14.51 10.18
CA ILE A 47 -28.49 14.18 11.41
C ILE A 47 -28.31 15.27 12.48
N LEU A 48 -27.10 15.84 12.57
CA LEU A 48 -26.70 16.70 13.66
C LEU A 48 -26.84 18.19 13.38
N VAL A 49 -26.69 18.61 12.10
CA VAL A 49 -26.62 20.01 11.70
C VAL A 49 -27.73 20.33 10.71
N ASP A 50 -28.35 21.48 10.86
CA ASP A 50 -29.35 21.99 9.93
C ASP A 50 -28.64 22.64 8.73
N GLU A 51 -28.97 22.20 7.54
CA GLU A 51 -28.27 22.55 6.29
C GLU A 51 -28.45 24.04 5.91
N GLU A 52 -29.61 24.65 6.26
CA GLU A 52 -29.90 26.04 5.90
C GLU A 52 -29.36 27.04 6.93
N THR A 53 -29.43 26.67 8.21
CA THR A 53 -29.08 27.55 9.33
C THR A 53 -27.70 27.29 9.90
N GLU A 54 -27.05 26.17 9.51
CA GLU A 54 -25.79 25.66 10.06
C GLU A 54 -25.81 25.46 11.59
N LYS A 55 -27.02 25.37 12.19
CA LYS A 55 -27.20 25.20 13.64
C LYS A 55 -27.39 23.73 14.02
N ALA A 56 -27.03 23.44 15.24
CA ALA A 56 -27.26 22.13 15.83
C ALA A 56 -28.76 21.75 15.86
N LYS A 57 -29.10 20.55 15.40
CA LYS A 57 -30.44 19.97 15.49
C LYS A 57 -30.70 19.40 16.88
N LYS A 58 -31.94 19.04 17.15
CA LYS A 58 -32.37 18.43 18.43
C LYS A 58 -31.53 17.18 18.78
N THR A 59 -31.17 16.38 17.79
CA THR A 59 -30.32 15.18 17.98
C THR A 59 -28.94 15.57 18.51
N ALA A 60 -28.36 16.66 18.02
CA ALA A 60 -27.07 17.14 18.50
C ALA A 60 -27.16 17.65 19.95
N GLU A 61 -28.30 18.28 20.33
CA GLU A 61 -28.54 18.69 21.71
C GLU A 61 -28.60 17.48 22.67
N GLU A 62 -29.18 16.35 22.24
CA GLU A 62 -29.19 15.11 23.02
C GLU A 62 -27.76 14.58 23.28
N PHE A 63 -26.85 14.68 22.29
CA PHE A 63 -25.45 14.36 22.49
C PHE A 63 -24.73 15.35 23.41
N ARG A 64 -25.01 16.66 23.28
CA ARG A 64 -24.48 17.70 24.18
C ARG A 64 -24.83 17.41 25.64
N ASP A 65 -26.04 16.89 25.89
CA ASP A 65 -26.49 16.55 27.23
C ASP A 65 -25.89 15.24 27.75
N THR A 66 -25.51 14.35 26.84
CA THR A 66 -24.97 13.02 27.15
C THR A 66 -23.46 13.04 27.41
N PHE A 67 -22.68 13.77 26.57
CA PHE A 67 -21.23 13.77 26.66
C PHE A 67 -20.74 14.77 27.71
N GLU A 68 -20.11 14.25 28.77
CA GLU A 68 -19.46 15.10 29.77
C GLU A 68 -18.16 15.68 29.23
N GLU A 69 -17.37 14.87 28.55
CA GLU A 69 -16.09 15.26 27.92
C GLU A 69 -15.97 14.64 26.52
N ILE A 70 -15.39 15.40 25.60
CA ILE A 70 -15.05 14.97 24.23
C ILE A 70 -13.54 15.10 24.09
N MET A 71 -12.85 13.96 23.95
CA MET A 71 -11.39 13.90 23.86
C MET A 71 -10.98 13.58 22.43
N ILE A 72 -10.09 14.40 21.86
CA ILE A 72 -9.63 14.28 20.47
C ILE A 72 -8.12 14.23 20.46
N ASP A 73 -7.57 13.17 19.87
CA ASP A 73 -6.14 13.05 19.61
C ASP A 73 -5.82 13.41 18.15
N GLU A 74 -4.56 13.77 17.88
CA GLU A 74 -4.07 14.13 16.54
C GLU A 74 -4.93 15.23 15.86
N TYR A 75 -5.40 16.21 16.63
CA TYR A 75 -6.36 17.21 16.15
C TYR A 75 -5.87 18.03 14.94
N GLN A 76 -4.55 18.16 14.72
CA GLN A 76 -3.97 18.81 13.54
C GLN A 76 -4.31 18.11 12.21
N ASP A 77 -4.79 16.88 12.25
CA ASP A 77 -5.21 16.11 11.06
C ASP A 77 -6.72 16.19 10.79
N SER A 78 -7.47 16.93 11.60
CA SER A 78 -8.90 17.12 11.42
C SER A 78 -9.22 17.96 10.17
N ASN A 79 -10.36 17.68 9.56
CA ASN A 79 -10.92 18.44 8.44
C ASN A 79 -12.14 19.28 8.89
N GLU A 80 -12.65 20.15 7.99
CA GLU A 80 -13.81 21.02 8.30
C GLU A 80 -15.09 20.24 8.62
N VAL A 81 -15.29 19.07 8.02
CA VAL A 81 -16.46 18.23 8.28
C VAL A 81 -16.40 17.70 9.71
N GLN A 82 -15.25 17.18 10.11
CA GLN A 82 -15.00 16.66 11.46
C GLN A 82 -15.10 17.78 12.50
N GLU A 83 -14.54 18.96 12.23
CA GLU A 83 -14.67 20.12 13.10
C GLU A 83 -16.15 20.50 13.31
N THR A 84 -16.93 20.55 12.22
CA THR A 84 -18.36 20.88 12.30
C THR A 84 -19.14 19.84 13.10
N LEU A 85 -18.84 18.56 12.92
CA LEU A 85 -19.44 17.47 13.70
C LEU A 85 -19.13 17.63 15.20
N LEU A 86 -17.84 17.81 15.53
CA LEU A 86 -17.39 17.95 16.92
C LEU A 86 -18.03 19.17 17.59
N ARG A 87 -18.03 20.30 16.89
CA ARG A 87 -18.65 21.53 17.39
C ARG A 87 -20.16 21.37 17.59
N SER A 88 -20.85 20.65 16.72
CA SER A 88 -22.30 20.44 16.82
C SER A 88 -22.71 19.68 18.09
N ILE A 89 -21.87 18.73 18.54
CA ILE A 89 -22.12 17.91 19.73
C ILE A 89 -21.45 18.43 21.02
N SER A 90 -20.60 19.45 20.89
CA SER A 90 -19.95 20.10 22.03
C SER A 90 -20.87 21.12 22.72
N ARG A 91 -20.52 21.50 23.95
CA ARG A 91 -21.22 22.55 24.71
C ARG A 91 -20.63 23.95 24.51
N GLU A 92 -19.73 24.11 23.54
CA GLU A 92 -19.04 25.39 23.27
C GLU A 92 -20.03 26.54 23.05
N GLU A 93 -21.08 26.32 22.26
CA GLU A 93 -22.16 27.32 22.03
C GLU A 93 -22.98 27.68 23.27
N ARG A 94 -22.97 26.83 24.29
CA ARG A 94 -23.60 27.08 25.60
C ARG A 94 -22.66 27.83 26.55
N GLY A 95 -21.38 28.01 26.17
CA GLY A 95 -20.34 28.57 27.04
C GLY A 95 -19.81 27.61 28.10
N GLU A 96 -20.11 26.32 27.96
CA GLU A 96 -19.69 25.23 28.84
C GLU A 96 -18.75 24.30 28.05
N ASN A 97 -17.48 24.70 27.88
CA ASN A 97 -16.55 23.93 27.04
C ASN A 97 -16.24 22.57 27.66
N ASN A 98 -16.45 21.52 26.87
CA ASN A 98 -16.21 20.13 27.28
C ASN A 98 -15.33 19.39 26.26
N ILE A 99 -14.52 20.09 25.45
CA ILE A 99 -13.62 19.50 24.48
C ILE A 99 -12.18 19.56 25.00
N PHE A 100 -11.50 18.42 24.99
CA PHE A 100 -10.06 18.29 25.22
C PHE A 100 -9.38 17.82 23.92
N MET A 101 -8.48 18.62 23.38
CA MET A 101 -7.82 18.35 22.11
C MET A 101 -6.31 18.22 22.32
N VAL A 102 -5.72 17.21 21.74
CA VAL A 102 -4.26 17.01 21.72
C VAL A 102 -3.80 17.00 20.27
N GLY A 103 -2.66 17.63 20.00
CA GLY A 103 -2.10 17.65 18.66
C GLY A 103 -0.74 18.34 18.60
N ASP A 104 -0.05 18.12 17.48
CA ASP A 104 1.18 18.80 17.15
C ASP A 104 1.17 19.19 15.67
N VAL A 105 1.02 20.49 15.41
CA VAL A 105 0.96 21.01 14.03
C VAL A 105 2.20 20.66 13.20
N LYS A 106 3.38 20.47 13.82
CA LYS A 106 4.61 20.04 13.17
C LYS A 106 4.50 18.62 12.59
N GLN A 107 3.55 17.80 13.09
CA GLN A 107 3.24 16.46 12.64
C GLN A 107 2.05 16.38 11.67
N SER A 108 1.55 17.52 11.18
CA SER A 108 0.49 17.55 10.16
C SER A 108 1.04 17.14 8.80
N ILE A 109 0.85 15.88 8.42
CA ILE A 109 1.34 15.29 7.17
C ILE A 109 0.22 14.78 6.27
N TYR A 110 -1.07 14.96 6.66
CA TYR A 110 -2.24 14.45 5.94
C TYR A 110 -3.01 15.52 5.15
N ARG A 111 -2.38 16.63 4.77
CA ARG A 111 -3.03 17.69 3.96
C ARG A 111 -3.62 17.18 2.65
N PHE A 112 -3.02 16.15 2.04
CA PHE A 112 -3.56 15.48 0.85
C PHE A 112 -4.86 14.69 1.11
N ARG A 113 -5.23 14.49 2.39
CA ARG A 113 -6.51 13.92 2.84
C ARG A 113 -7.48 15.00 3.36
N LEU A 114 -7.28 16.25 2.94
CA LEU A 114 -8.07 17.42 3.32
C LEU A 114 -7.92 17.83 4.79
N ALA A 115 -6.89 17.35 5.51
CA ALA A 115 -6.58 17.85 6.83
C ALA A 115 -6.31 19.36 6.79
N ARG A 116 -6.83 20.07 7.79
CA ARG A 116 -6.78 21.53 7.92
C ARG A 116 -6.03 21.92 9.20
N PRO A 117 -4.70 21.90 9.22
CA PRO A 117 -3.92 22.31 10.39
C PRO A 117 -4.21 23.74 10.83
N GLU A 118 -4.77 24.57 9.94
CA GLU A 118 -5.23 25.92 10.25
C GLU A 118 -6.31 25.95 11.34
N LEU A 119 -7.12 24.89 11.46
CA LEU A 119 -8.12 24.77 12.53
C LEU A 119 -7.44 24.67 13.91
N PHE A 120 -6.39 23.83 13.99
CA PHE A 120 -5.56 23.73 15.19
C PHE A 120 -4.87 25.07 15.51
N MET A 121 -4.26 25.71 14.51
CA MET A 121 -3.54 26.99 14.70
C MET A 121 -4.46 28.11 15.16
N LYS A 122 -5.69 28.20 14.66
CA LYS A 122 -6.68 29.17 15.15
C LYS A 122 -6.92 29.03 16.65
N LYS A 123 -7.08 27.81 17.15
CA LYS A 123 -7.25 27.54 18.59
C LYS A 123 -5.95 27.81 19.36
N TYR A 124 -4.82 27.38 18.84
CA TYR A 124 -3.50 27.61 19.42
C TYR A 124 -3.22 29.11 19.65
N ASP A 125 -3.52 29.96 18.65
CA ASP A 125 -3.29 31.41 18.71
C ASP A 125 -4.33 32.15 19.59
N SER A 126 -5.54 31.59 19.77
CA SER A 126 -6.63 32.24 20.50
C SER A 126 -6.78 31.80 21.96
N TYR A 127 -6.31 30.60 22.31
CA TYR A 127 -6.44 30.05 23.66
C TYR A 127 -5.38 30.62 24.60
N SER A 128 -5.77 30.85 25.86
CA SER A 128 -4.90 31.43 26.89
C SER A 128 -3.98 30.38 27.52
N LEU A 129 -2.78 30.78 27.86
CA LEU A 129 -1.86 29.99 28.71
C LEU A 129 -2.28 30.03 30.19
N GLU A 130 -3.05 31.06 30.59
CA GLU A 130 -3.61 31.18 31.95
C GLU A 130 -4.88 30.36 32.06
N GLU A 131 -5.25 30.01 33.29
CA GLU A 131 -6.48 29.28 33.60
C GLU A 131 -7.69 30.06 33.05
N SER A 132 -8.42 29.46 32.15
CA SER A 132 -9.58 30.04 31.47
C SER A 132 -10.49 28.94 30.91
N THR A 133 -11.67 29.34 30.42
CA THR A 133 -12.61 28.42 29.75
C THR A 133 -12.06 27.84 28.45
N THR A 134 -11.04 28.48 27.85
CA THR A 134 -10.30 28.03 26.66
C THR A 134 -8.81 28.11 26.93
N GLN A 135 -8.30 27.07 27.59
CA GLN A 135 -6.90 27.01 28.03
C GLN A 135 -6.03 26.24 27.06
N ARG A 136 -4.83 26.76 26.77
CA ARG A 136 -3.76 26.09 26.07
C ARG A 136 -2.72 25.57 27.05
N ILE A 137 -2.31 24.32 26.89
CA ILE A 137 -1.25 23.69 27.66
C ILE A 137 -0.16 23.21 26.68
N ASP A 138 1.03 23.80 26.75
CA ASP A 138 2.13 23.45 25.88
C ASP A 138 2.99 22.33 26.50
N LEU A 139 3.14 21.23 25.75
CA LEU A 139 3.95 20.09 26.13
C LEU A 139 5.28 20.13 25.35
N HIS A 140 6.37 20.46 26.05
CA HIS A 140 7.69 20.64 25.41
C HIS A 140 8.58 19.40 25.51
N LYS A 141 8.27 18.44 26.37
CA LYS A 141 9.12 17.29 26.65
C LYS A 141 8.83 16.12 25.72
N ASN A 142 9.86 15.61 25.08
CA ASN A 142 9.84 14.39 24.28
C ASN A 142 10.39 13.23 25.13
N PHE A 143 9.57 12.17 25.32
CA PHE A 143 9.93 10.97 26.09
C PHE A 143 10.33 9.78 25.22
N ARG A 144 10.34 9.96 23.90
CA ARG A 144 10.58 8.88 22.92
C ARG A 144 12.01 8.85 22.43
N SER A 145 12.61 10.01 22.18
CA SER A 145 13.91 10.14 21.52
C SER A 145 15.01 10.55 22.48
N ARG A 146 16.25 10.19 22.15
CA ARG A 146 17.45 10.61 22.84
C ARG A 146 17.75 12.09 22.61
N GLU A 147 18.48 12.73 23.50
CA GLU A 147 18.85 14.14 23.43
C GLU A 147 19.62 14.47 22.14
N GLU A 148 20.53 13.60 21.70
CA GLU A 148 21.33 13.79 20.49
C GLU A 148 20.45 13.87 19.25
N VAL A 149 19.41 13.02 19.16
CA VAL A 149 18.43 13.04 18.07
C VAL A 149 17.59 14.31 18.09
N LEU A 150 17.14 14.73 19.29
CA LEU A 150 16.33 15.94 19.45
C LEU A 150 17.15 17.19 19.09
N THR A 151 18.41 17.27 19.52
CA THR A 151 19.33 18.38 19.20
C THR A 151 19.56 18.48 17.70
N CYS A 152 19.86 17.37 17.03
CA CYS A 152 20.03 17.36 15.58
C CYS A 152 18.74 17.80 14.85
N THR A 153 17.59 17.29 15.29
CA THR A 153 16.29 17.69 14.74
C THR A 153 16.05 19.18 14.91
N ASN A 154 16.27 19.72 16.11
CA ASN A 154 16.13 21.14 16.39
C ASN A 154 17.06 21.99 15.50
N ASP A 155 18.33 21.60 15.36
CA ASP A 155 19.31 22.32 14.53
C ASP A 155 18.88 22.41 13.06
N ILE A 156 18.27 21.35 12.54
CA ILE A 156 17.73 21.35 11.18
C ILE A 156 16.51 22.28 11.07
N PHE A 157 15.53 22.11 11.97
CA PHE A 157 14.26 22.82 11.86
C PHE A 157 14.34 24.30 12.22
N TYR A 158 15.24 24.73 13.08
CA TYR A 158 15.56 26.14 13.28
C TYR A 158 16.02 26.85 11.98
N LYS A 159 16.58 26.10 11.03
CA LYS A 159 17.09 26.65 9.76
C LYS A 159 16.05 26.63 8.64
N ILE A 160 15.14 25.67 8.65
CA ILE A 160 14.26 25.41 7.49
C ILE A 160 12.77 25.62 7.75
N MET A 161 12.31 25.61 9.00
CA MET A 161 10.89 25.76 9.31
C MET A 161 10.58 27.19 9.75
N ALA A 162 9.65 27.81 9.03
CA ALA A 162 9.15 29.14 9.33
C ALA A 162 7.65 29.22 8.96
N ARG A 163 6.95 30.27 9.37
CA ARG A 163 5.53 30.45 9.01
C ARG A 163 5.27 30.42 7.50
N SER A 164 6.22 30.89 6.69
CA SER A 164 6.16 30.83 5.22
C SER A 164 6.40 29.43 4.64
N LEU A 165 7.01 28.54 5.42
CA LEU A 165 7.34 27.16 5.02
C LEU A 165 7.02 26.19 6.16
N GLY A 166 5.75 25.85 6.33
CA GLY A 166 5.30 24.93 7.36
C GLY A 166 4.25 25.48 8.31
N ASN A 167 3.83 26.76 8.14
CA ASN A 167 2.81 27.45 8.94
C ASN A 167 3.16 27.64 10.43
N VAL A 168 4.37 27.27 10.85
CA VAL A 168 4.85 27.37 12.24
C VAL A 168 6.19 28.08 12.25
N GLU A 169 6.37 28.98 13.19
CA GLU A 169 7.71 29.49 13.52
C GLU A 169 8.39 28.50 14.45
N TYR A 170 9.58 28.02 14.07
CA TYR A 170 10.31 27.07 14.89
C TYR A 170 11.26 27.84 15.83
N ASP A 171 10.76 28.12 17.00
CA ASP A 171 11.44 28.84 18.06
C ASP A 171 11.68 27.96 19.30
N ALA A 172 12.05 28.58 20.41
CA ALA A 172 12.26 27.86 21.68
C ALA A 172 10.98 27.18 22.21
N GLU A 173 9.80 27.70 21.88
CA GLU A 173 8.53 27.07 22.29
C GLU A 173 8.19 25.86 21.40
N ALA A 174 8.55 25.90 20.13
CA ALA A 174 8.33 24.81 19.19
C ALA A 174 9.39 23.71 19.27
N ALA A 175 10.57 24.00 19.86
CA ALA A 175 11.69 23.07 19.95
C ALA A 175 11.38 21.86 20.85
N LEU A 176 12.11 20.76 20.58
CA LEU A 176 11.98 19.50 21.31
C LEU A 176 12.97 19.46 22.47
N TYR A 177 12.51 19.10 23.65
CA TYR A 177 13.32 18.96 24.85
C TYR A 177 13.30 17.54 25.39
N PRO A 178 14.43 17.00 25.91
CA PRO A 178 14.48 15.66 26.45
C PRO A 178 13.57 15.53 27.69
N GLY A 179 12.75 14.51 27.72
CA GLY A 179 11.85 14.18 28.84
C GLY A 179 12.20 12.84 29.49
N ALA A 180 12.91 11.96 28.76
CA ALA A 180 13.38 10.66 29.23
C ALA A 180 14.89 10.66 29.40
N SER A 181 15.37 9.81 30.32
CA SER A 181 16.82 9.57 30.50
C SER A 181 17.20 8.25 29.86
N TYR A 182 18.27 8.26 29.07
CA TYR A 182 18.83 7.10 28.40
C TYR A 182 20.27 6.85 28.86
N PRO A 183 20.77 5.59 28.81
CA PRO A 183 22.19 5.32 29.04
C PRO A 183 23.08 6.14 28.09
N VAL A 184 24.11 6.77 28.59
CA VAL A 184 25.04 7.61 27.81
C VAL A 184 26.00 6.74 27.05
N SER A 185 26.21 7.00 25.76
CA SER A 185 27.26 6.44 24.92
C SER A 185 27.69 7.47 23.89
N ALA A 186 28.95 7.47 23.51
CA ALA A 186 29.51 8.36 22.48
C ALA A 186 28.99 8.00 21.05
N ASP A 187 28.38 6.83 20.88
CA ASP A 187 28.04 6.26 19.58
C ASP A 187 26.59 6.59 19.13
N PHE A 188 25.90 7.49 19.84
CA PHE A 188 24.50 7.83 19.54
C PHE A 188 24.32 9.15 18.76
N ILE A 189 25.32 9.55 17.98
CA ILE A 189 25.28 10.80 17.21
C ILE A 189 24.53 10.54 15.87
N PRO A 190 23.51 11.36 15.52
CA PRO A 190 22.89 11.28 14.20
C PRO A 190 23.91 11.60 13.09
N GLU A 191 23.90 10.80 12.03
CA GLU A 191 24.83 10.88 10.90
C GLU A 191 24.12 11.30 9.62
N ILE A 192 24.83 12.01 8.74
CA ILE A 192 24.37 12.36 7.40
C ILE A 192 25.31 11.70 6.39
N LEU A 193 24.78 10.73 5.65
CA LEU A 193 25.51 10.04 4.59
C LEU A 193 25.28 10.76 3.27
N LEU A 194 26.36 11.21 2.62
CA LEU A 194 26.32 11.88 1.33
C LEU A 194 26.94 10.99 0.26
N ALA A 195 26.18 10.74 -0.81
CA ALA A 195 26.64 10.04 -2.00
C ALA A 195 26.72 11.01 -3.18
N ASP A 196 27.91 11.17 -3.78
CA ASP A 196 28.05 11.87 -5.05
C ASP A 196 27.89 10.89 -6.22
N SER A 197 26.78 10.96 -6.90
CA SER A 197 26.51 10.11 -8.07
C SER A 197 27.28 10.49 -9.33
N ASN A 198 28.04 11.60 -9.27
CA ASN A 198 28.88 12.07 -10.40
C ASN A 198 30.36 11.85 -10.11
N ASP A 199 30.70 11.06 -9.09
CA ASP A 199 32.12 10.74 -8.79
C ASP A 199 32.73 9.95 -9.95
N GLU A 200 33.90 10.38 -10.43
CA GLU A 200 34.63 9.75 -11.54
C GLU A 200 34.94 8.27 -11.26
N LEU A 201 35.05 7.87 -10.00
CA LEU A 201 35.27 6.47 -9.58
C LEU A 201 34.07 5.56 -9.85
N LEU A 202 32.90 6.13 -10.12
CA LEU A 202 31.67 5.39 -10.45
C LEU A 202 31.49 5.17 -11.96
N GLU A 203 32.23 5.89 -12.82
CA GLU A 203 32.08 5.81 -14.29
C GLU A 203 32.35 4.42 -14.85
N ASP A 204 33.25 3.65 -14.23
CA ASP A 204 33.59 2.28 -14.64
C ASP A 204 32.80 1.18 -13.91
N THR A 205 31.78 1.55 -13.12
CA THR A 205 30.99 0.59 -12.37
C THR A 205 29.58 0.44 -12.94
N GLU A 206 28.97 -0.74 -12.77
CA GLU A 206 27.55 -0.98 -13.11
C GLU A 206 26.57 -0.16 -12.23
N LEU A 207 27.09 0.73 -11.39
CA LEU A 207 26.34 1.57 -10.42
C LEU A 207 25.83 2.87 -11.04
N THR A 208 25.23 2.80 -12.22
CA THR A 208 24.70 3.97 -12.94
C THR A 208 23.34 4.46 -12.37
N ASP A 209 22.64 3.63 -11.61
CA ASP A 209 21.36 4.02 -10.99
C ASP A 209 21.56 4.56 -9.56
N LYS A 210 21.14 5.81 -9.35
CA LYS A 210 21.21 6.50 -8.04
C LYS A 210 20.53 5.74 -6.91
N LYS A 211 19.47 4.99 -7.20
CA LYS A 211 18.73 4.22 -6.19
C LYS A 211 19.53 3.03 -5.71
N THR A 212 20.16 2.33 -6.63
CA THR A 212 21.02 1.18 -6.33
C THR A 212 22.25 1.61 -5.55
N LEU A 213 22.85 2.76 -5.90
CA LEU A 213 23.97 3.34 -5.15
C LEU A 213 23.56 3.65 -3.70
N GLU A 214 22.45 4.36 -3.52
CA GLU A 214 21.94 4.70 -2.18
C GLU A 214 21.59 3.44 -1.38
N ALA A 215 20.95 2.45 -2.02
CA ALA A 215 20.63 1.18 -1.37
C ALA A 215 21.86 0.41 -0.88
N LYS A 216 22.97 0.43 -1.64
CA LYS A 216 24.25 -0.17 -1.24
C LYS A 216 24.88 0.56 -0.05
N ILE A 217 24.84 1.90 -0.06
CA ILE A 217 25.33 2.70 1.09
C ILE A 217 24.52 2.37 2.34
N VAL A 218 23.20 2.31 2.23
CA VAL A 218 22.32 1.92 3.34
C VAL A 218 22.63 0.50 3.83
N ALA A 219 22.90 -0.44 2.91
CA ALA A 219 23.27 -1.81 3.29
C ALA A 219 24.58 -1.87 4.10
N GLU A 220 25.60 -1.14 3.65
CA GLU A 220 26.88 -1.07 4.39
C GLU A 220 26.71 -0.39 5.75
N GLU A 221 25.91 0.67 5.82
CA GLU A 221 25.61 1.34 7.09
C GLU A 221 24.88 0.41 8.06
N ILE A 222 23.89 -0.35 7.60
CA ILE A 222 23.20 -1.35 8.44
C ILE A 222 24.20 -2.39 8.97
N LYS A 223 25.11 -2.90 8.14
CA LYS A 223 26.15 -3.84 8.57
C LYS A 223 27.09 -3.22 9.62
N HIS A 224 27.37 -1.93 9.50
CA HIS A 224 28.16 -1.17 10.48
C HIS A 224 27.40 -1.04 11.80
N LEU A 225 26.16 -0.54 11.75
CA LEU A 225 25.29 -0.35 12.91
C LEU A 225 25.05 -1.65 13.69
N MET A 226 24.82 -2.77 13.00
CA MET A 226 24.66 -4.08 13.63
C MET A 226 25.88 -4.52 14.47
N LYS A 227 27.07 -4.01 14.17
CA LYS A 227 28.31 -4.33 14.89
C LYS A 227 28.64 -3.33 16.00
N THR A 228 28.29 -2.07 15.79
CA THR A 228 28.76 -0.95 16.61
C THR A 228 27.69 -0.29 17.44
N GLN A 229 26.43 -0.31 16.99
CA GLN A 229 25.34 0.45 17.58
C GLN A 229 24.56 -0.37 18.62
N PRO A 230 24.69 -0.10 19.92
CA PRO A 230 23.84 -0.71 20.92
C PRO A 230 22.45 -0.05 20.93
N VAL A 231 21.44 -0.78 21.36
CA VAL A 231 20.07 -0.33 21.49
C VAL A 231 19.61 -0.46 22.94
N THR A 232 18.80 0.48 23.40
CA THR A 232 18.23 0.40 24.77
C THR A 232 17.07 -0.60 24.79
N ASP A 233 17.20 -1.63 25.60
CA ASP A 233 16.08 -2.47 25.98
C ASP A 233 15.15 -1.70 26.93
N LYS A 234 13.94 -1.39 26.48
CA LYS A 234 12.98 -0.61 27.27
C LYS A 234 12.51 -1.34 28.53
N ALA A 235 12.43 -2.66 28.50
CA ALA A 235 11.98 -3.46 29.62
C ALA A 235 13.07 -3.58 30.70
N ALA A 236 14.33 -3.77 30.28
CA ALA A 236 15.47 -3.93 31.17
C ALA A 236 16.15 -2.61 31.56
N GLY A 237 15.93 -1.54 30.78
CA GLY A 237 16.63 -0.25 30.97
C GLY A 237 18.14 -0.30 30.67
N THR A 238 18.61 -1.37 30.00
CA THR A 238 20.03 -1.62 29.71
C THR A 238 20.31 -1.60 28.21
N LEU A 239 21.58 -1.48 27.83
CA LEU A 239 21.99 -1.58 26.43
C LEU A 239 22.11 -3.06 26.02
N ARG A 240 21.64 -3.38 24.82
CA ARG A 240 21.80 -4.67 24.13
C ARG A 240 22.32 -4.47 22.70
N ALA A 241 22.80 -5.52 22.06
CA ALA A 241 23.11 -5.50 20.65
C ALA A 241 21.84 -5.20 19.80
N ALA A 242 22.02 -4.53 18.68
CA ALA A 242 20.95 -4.27 17.74
C ALA A 242 20.50 -5.55 17.03
N HIS A 243 19.22 -5.62 16.71
CA HIS A 243 18.59 -6.60 15.84
C HIS A 243 18.12 -5.91 14.55
N TYR A 244 17.91 -6.66 13.48
CA TYR A 244 17.36 -6.08 12.25
C TYR A 244 15.96 -5.49 12.46
N SER A 245 15.18 -6.04 13.37
CA SER A 245 13.86 -5.54 13.78
C SER A 245 13.88 -4.18 14.47
N ASP A 246 15.03 -3.75 14.99
CA ASP A 246 15.22 -2.42 15.58
C ASP A 246 15.37 -1.32 14.51
N ILE A 247 15.64 -1.69 13.25
CA ILE A 247 15.98 -0.78 12.17
C ILE A 247 14.75 -0.55 11.26
N VAL A 248 14.46 0.73 11.01
CA VAL A 248 13.48 1.15 10.02
C VAL A 248 14.12 2.05 8.96
N ILE A 249 13.76 1.83 7.70
CA ILE A 249 14.08 2.73 6.59
C ILE A 249 12.82 3.49 6.23
N LEU A 250 12.86 4.81 6.36
CA LEU A 250 11.75 5.70 6.04
C LEU A 250 11.95 6.35 4.68
N LEU A 251 10.93 6.26 3.85
CA LEU A 251 10.85 6.88 2.54
C LEU A 251 9.64 7.82 2.45
N ARG A 252 9.75 8.92 1.71
CA ARG A 252 8.57 9.75 1.40
C ARG A 252 7.54 8.99 0.56
N SER A 253 8.01 8.18 -0.40
CA SER A 253 7.18 7.33 -1.26
C SER A 253 7.89 6.03 -1.53
N LEU A 254 7.20 4.93 -1.36
CA LEU A 254 7.74 3.57 -1.60
C LEU A 254 7.91 3.28 -3.08
N SER A 255 7.02 3.86 -3.93
CA SER A 255 7.00 3.58 -5.37
C SER A 255 8.36 3.85 -6.03
N GLY A 256 8.88 2.81 -6.67
CA GLY A 256 10.12 2.82 -7.42
C GLY A 256 11.42 2.93 -6.60
N TRP A 257 11.35 2.84 -5.25
CA TRP A 257 12.52 2.82 -4.36
C TRP A 257 12.56 1.59 -3.46
N ALA A 258 11.39 1.18 -2.94
CA ALA A 258 11.30 0.12 -1.96
C ALA A 258 11.80 -1.22 -2.52
N ASP A 259 11.46 -1.56 -3.76
CA ASP A 259 11.84 -2.82 -4.40
C ASP A 259 13.36 -2.91 -4.57
N SER A 260 14.00 -1.84 -5.06
CA SER A 260 15.47 -1.79 -5.17
C SER A 260 16.17 -1.90 -3.82
N LEU A 261 15.61 -1.27 -2.76
CA LEU A 261 16.15 -1.41 -1.41
C LEU A 261 16.04 -2.84 -0.90
N VAL A 262 14.87 -3.48 -1.06
CA VAL A 262 14.66 -4.88 -0.63
C VAL A 262 15.60 -5.82 -1.36
N GLU A 263 15.75 -5.66 -2.67
CA GLU A 263 16.62 -6.48 -3.50
C GLU A 263 18.08 -6.37 -3.04
N VAL A 264 18.62 -5.14 -2.99
CA VAL A 264 20.01 -4.90 -2.60
C VAL A 264 20.29 -5.35 -1.16
N LEU A 265 19.37 -5.11 -0.21
CA LEU A 265 19.53 -5.55 1.17
C LEU A 265 19.58 -7.08 1.27
N ASN A 266 18.66 -7.78 0.60
CA ASN A 266 18.63 -9.24 0.60
C ASN A 266 19.88 -9.85 -0.07
N GLU A 267 20.37 -9.28 -1.18
CA GLU A 267 21.63 -9.67 -1.82
C GLU A 267 22.84 -9.51 -0.87
N ASN A 268 22.77 -8.53 0.01
CA ASN A 268 23.79 -8.28 1.04
C ASN A 268 23.60 -9.10 2.34
N GLY A 269 22.64 -10.05 2.35
CA GLY A 269 22.36 -10.91 3.50
C GLY A 269 21.61 -10.19 4.64
N ILE A 270 21.00 -9.03 4.37
CA ILE A 270 20.21 -8.27 5.31
C ILE A 270 18.73 -8.57 5.03
N PRO A 271 18.03 -9.28 5.93
CA PRO A 271 16.62 -9.56 5.75
C PRO A 271 15.82 -8.26 5.80
N ALA A 272 15.15 -7.90 4.72
CA ALA A 272 14.39 -6.67 4.62
C ALA A 272 12.98 -6.91 4.09
N HIS A 273 12.03 -6.12 4.59
CA HIS A 273 10.63 -6.18 4.19
C HIS A 273 10.04 -4.79 4.01
N THR A 274 9.23 -4.62 2.97
CA THR A 274 8.48 -3.40 2.72
C THR A 274 7.08 -3.50 3.31
N VAL A 275 6.75 -2.58 4.21
CA VAL A 275 5.38 -2.39 4.67
C VAL A 275 4.62 -1.63 3.56
N SER A 276 4.16 -2.36 2.54
CA SER A 276 3.43 -1.79 1.41
C SER A 276 1.93 -1.79 1.66
N SER A 277 1.23 -0.77 1.14
CA SER A 277 -0.24 -0.77 1.03
C SER A 277 -0.72 -1.25 -0.33
N THR A 278 0.21 -1.62 -1.22
CA THR A 278 -0.04 -2.04 -2.61
C THR A 278 0.87 -3.22 -2.94
N GLY A 279 0.51 -4.00 -3.93
CA GLY A 279 1.33 -5.12 -4.40
C GLY A 279 0.80 -6.51 -4.02
N TYR A 280 -0.26 -6.60 -3.23
CA TYR A 280 -0.84 -7.87 -2.83
C TYR A 280 -1.26 -8.75 -4.01
N PHE A 281 -1.99 -8.17 -4.95
CA PHE A 281 -2.44 -8.91 -6.13
C PHE A 281 -1.33 -9.20 -7.13
N SER A 282 -0.16 -8.57 -7.03
CA SER A 282 1.00 -8.86 -7.90
C SER A 282 1.93 -9.92 -7.33
N THR A 283 1.71 -10.38 -6.10
CA THR A 283 2.51 -11.46 -5.52
C THR A 283 2.30 -12.78 -6.27
N VAL A 284 3.38 -13.53 -6.47
CA VAL A 284 3.37 -14.77 -7.28
C VAL A 284 2.37 -15.79 -6.75
N GLU A 285 2.30 -15.98 -5.43
CA GLU A 285 1.39 -16.92 -4.80
C GLU A 285 -0.08 -16.57 -5.03
N VAL A 286 -0.44 -15.29 -4.96
CA VAL A 286 -1.81 -14.82 -5.20
C VAL A 286 -2.15 -14.87 -6.69
N GLN A 287 -1.25 -14.41 -7.58
CA GLN A 287 -1.45 -14.42 -9.03
C GLN A 287 -1.64 -15.84 -9.55
N THR A 288 -0.92 -16.82 -9.01
CA THR A 288 -1.06 -18.23 -9.41
C THR A 288 -2.45 -18.77 -9.08
N VAL A 289 -2.96 -18.49 -7.87
CA VAL A 289 -4.32 -18.91 -7.48
C VAL A 289 -5.38 -18.16 -8.30
N LEU A 290 -5.22 -16.86 -8.50
CA LEU A 290 -6.13 -16.07 -9.34
C LEU A 290 -6.15 -16.56 -10.79
N SER A 291 -4.99 -16.97 -11.35
CA SER A 291 -4.91 -17.56 -12.68
C SER A 291 -5.68 -18.89 -12.74
N MET A 292 -5.58 -19.72 -11.69
CA MET A 292 -6.37 -20.94 -11.61
C MET A 292 -7.87 -20.66 -11.53
N LEU A 293 -8.30 -19.67 -10.74
CA LEU A 293 -9.70 -19.26 -10.68
C LEU A 293 -10.22 -18.74 -12.03
N ARG A 294 -9.37 -17.94 -12.76
CA ARG A 294 -9.70 -17.47 -14.11
C ARG A 294 -9.90 -18.63 -15.09
N LEU A 295 -9.06 -19.69 -15.02
CA LEU A 295 -9.22 -20.88 -15.85
C LEU A 295 -10.47 -21.69 -15.50
N LEU A 296 -10.83 -21.78 -14.22
CA LEU A 296 -12.03 -22.47 -13.79
C LEU A 296 -13.29 -21.73 -14.25
N ASP A 297 -13.25 -20.41 -14.31
CA ASP A 297 -14.32 -19.58 -14.87
C ASP A 297 -14.36 -19.66 -16.40
N ASN A 298 -13.26 -19.32 -17.05
CA ASN A 298 -13.13 -19.34 -18.50
C ASN A 298 -11.77 -19.91 -18.94
N PRO A 299 -11.71 -21.13 -19.49
CA PRO A 299 -10.47 -21.77 -19.91
C PRO A 299 -9.86 -21.17 -21.19
N ARG A 300 -10.59 -20.31 -21.92
CA ARG A 300 -10.13 -19.72 -23.18
C ARG A 300 -9.28 -18.48 -22.96
N GLN A 301 -8.20 -18.64 -22.20
CA GLN A 301 -7.28 -17.54 -21.83
C GLN A 301 -5.84 -18.05 -21.83
N ASP A 302 -4.99 -17.55 -22.75
CA ASP A 302 -3.62 -18.01 -22.94
C ASP A 302 -2.74 -17.72 -21.72
N ILE A 303 -2.79 -16.48 -21.18
CA ILE A 303 -1.92 -16.05 -20.06
C ILE A 303 -2.22 -16.83 -18.77
N PRO A 304 -3.47 -16.96 -18.31
CA PRO A 304 -3.78 -17.80 -17.15
C PRO A 304 -3.43 -19.27 -17.37
N MET A 305 -3.61 -19.81 -18.59
CA MET A 305 -3.26 -21.18 -18.94
C MET A 305 -1.74 -21.41 -18.80
N ALA A 306 -0.94 -20.59 -19.43
CA ALA A 306 0.52 -20.69 -19.33
C ALA A 306 1.00 -20.51 -17.88
N ALA A 307 0.44 -19.55 -17.14
CA ALA A 307 0.80 -19.29 -15.76
C ALA A 307 0.53 -20.48 -14.84
N VAL A 308 -0.63 -21.13 -14.97
CA VAL A 308 -0.97 -22.31 -14.15
C VAL A 308 -0.15 -23.53 -14.55
N LEU A 309 0.04 -23.78 -15.83
CA LEU A 309 0.84 -24.90 -16.32
C LEU A 309 2.31 -24.77 -15.88
N ARG A 310 2.88 -23.56 -15.90
CA ARG A 310 4.23 -23.27 -15.42
C ARG A 310 4.38 -23.38 -13.90
N SER A 311 3.28 -23.17 -13.18
CA SER A 311 3.28 -23.17 -11.72
C SER A 311 3.44 -24.59 -11.14
N PRO A 312 3.79 -24.73 -9.85
CA PRO A 312 3.85 -26.03 -9.17
C PRO A 312 2.53 -26.82 -9.17
N MET A 313 1.40 -26.19 -9.52
CA MET A 313 0.11 -26.89 -9.65
C MET A 313 0.11 -27.93 -10.78
N ALA A 314 0.81 -27.63 -11.86
CA ALA A 314 1.00 -28.56 -13.00
C ALA A 314 2.47 -28.98 -13.16
N GLY A 315 3.43 -28.07 -12.89
CA GLY A 315 4.86 -28.34 -12.82
C GLY A 315 5.56 -28.51 -14.16
N LEU A 316 5.05 -27.88 -15.24
CA LEU A 316 5.72 -27.89 -16.55
C LEU A 316 6.91 -26.92 -16.56
N THR A 317 7.97 -27.30 -17.28
CA THR A 317 9.13 -26.42 -17.57
C THR A 317 8.85 -25.53 -18.77
N ASP A 318 9.73 -24.56 -19.04
CA ASP A 318 9.61 -23.67 -20.19
C ASP A 318 9.76 -24.44 -21.51
N GLU A 319 10.65 -25.45 -21.53
CA GLU A 319 10.85 -26.34 -22.68
C GLU A 319 9.59 -27.21 -22.92
N GLU A 320 9.00 -27.76 -21.87
CA GLU A 320 7.77 -28.56 -21.96
C GLU A 320 6.58 -27.70 -22.46
N LEU A 321 6.47 -26.45 -22.01
CA LEU A 321 5.46 -25.52 -22.53
C LEU A 321 5.69 -25.15 -24.00
N ALA A 322 6.96 -25.03 -24.41
CA ALA A 322 7.32 -24.78 -25.81
C ALA A 322 6.91 -25.97 -26.70
N VAL A 323 7.11 -27.20 -26.25
CA VAL A 323 6.65 -28.40 -26.97
C VAL A 323 5.14 -28.38 -27.17
N LEU A 324 4.36 -28.14 -26.12
CA LEU A 324 2.90 -28.02 -26.21
C LEU A 324 2.44 -26.92 -27.17
N ARG A 325 3.23 -25.83 -27.32
CA ARG A 325 2.94 -24.75 -28.27
C ARG A 325 3.27 -25.14 -29.70
N LEU A 326 4.29 -25.98 -29.94
CA LEU A 326 4.73 -26.37 -31.24
C LEU A 326 3.86 -27.43 -31.91
N GLU A 327 3.05 -28.19 -31.15
CA GLU A 327 2.14 -29.19 -31.67
C GLU A 327 1.09 -28.61 -32.63
N ASP A 328 0.49 -27.47 -32.26
CA ASP A 328 -0.30 -26.66 -33.17
C ASP A 328 -0.07 -25.16 -32.94
N GLY A 329 0.85 -24.58 -33.73
CA GLY A 329 1.16 -23.16 -33.70
C GLY A 329 0.12 -22.26 -34.40
N SER A 330 -0.86 -22.83 -35.08
CA SER A 330 -1.86 -22.10 -35.87
C SER A 330 -3.04 -21.60 -35.04
N VAL A 331 -3.32 -22.23 -33.89
CA VAL A 331 -4.42 -21.89 -32.98
C VAL A 331 -3.92 -21.18 -31.72
N PRO A 332 -4.79 -20.51 -30.93
CA PRO A 332 -4.43 -19.98 -29.61
C PRO A 332 -3.86 -21.05 -28.67
N PHE A 333 -2.96 -20.69 -27.78
CA PHE A 333 -2.28 -21.64 -26.89
C PHE A 333 -3.26 -22.46 -26.03
N HIS A 334 -4.27 -21.81 -25.48
CA HIS A 334 -5.28 -22.50 -24.66
C HIS A 334 -6.06 -23.55 -25.46
N GLU A 335 -6.30 -23.32 -26.74
CA GLU A 335 -7.05 -24.24 -27.61
C GLU A 335 -6.21 -25.49 -27.89
N ALA A 336 -4.96 -25.32 -28.32
CA ALA A 336 -4.02 -26.43 -28.52
C ALA A 336 -3.86 -27.30 -27.27
N VAL A 337 -3.65 -26.66 -26.10
CA VAL A 337 -3.51 -27.36 -24.81
C VAL A 337 -4.75 -28.12 -24.42
N LEU A 338 -5.96 -27.54 -24.60
CA LEU A 338 -7.22 -28.18 -24.21
C LEU A 338 -7.56 -29.36 -25.14
N GLU A 339 -7.36 -29.23 -26.44
CA GLU A 339 -7.58 -30.30 -27.42
C GLU A 339 -6.66 -31.49 -27.15
N LEU A 340 -5.37 -31.23 -26.96
CA LEU A 340 -4.40 -32.25 -26.60
C LEU A 340 -4.74 -32.93 -25.27
N ALA A 341 -5.03 -32.15 -24.23
CA ALA A 341 -5.38 -32.69 -22.91
C ALA A 341 -6.66 -33.54 -22.94
N GLU A 342 -7.65 -33.15 -23.75
CA GLU A 342 -8.89 -33.90 -23.93
C GLU A 342 -8.67 -35.20 -24.69
N GLY A 343 -7.87 -35.17 -25.76
CA GLY A 343 -7.47 -36.38 -26.50
C GLY A 343 -6.74 -37.38 -25.60
N LEU A 344 -5.72 -36.95 -24.87
CA LEU A 344 -4.98 -37.78 -23.89
C LEU A 344 -5.89 -38.35 -22.79
N TYR A 345 -6.91 -37.60 -22.38
CA TYR A 345 -7.85 -38.04 -21.35
C TYR A 345 -8.82 -39.11 -21.89
N GLU A 346 -9.31 -38.98 -23.13
CA GLU A 346 -10.27 -39.91 -23.77
C GLU A 346 -9.60 -41.24 -24.18
N GLU A 347 -8.33 -41.22 -24.55
CA GLU A 347 -7.53 -42.42 -24.88
C GLU A 347 -7.23 -43.30 -23.66
N GLY A 348 -7.83 -43.02 -22.52
CA GLY A 348 -7.72 -43.84 -21.31
C GLY A 348 -6.52 -43.49 -20.41
N GLY A 349 -5.75 -42.48 -20.75
CA GLY A 349 -4.72 -41.90 -19.89
C GLY A 349 -3.55 -42.79 -19.52
N GLN A 350 -3.24 -43.82 -20.35
CA GLN A 350 -2.04 -44.65 -20.20
C GLN A 350 -0.91 -44.06 -21.08
N ILE A 351 -0.14 -43.15 -20.49
CA ILE A 351 1.14 -42.74 -21.08
C ILE A 351 2.19 -43.66 -20.48
N GLU A 352 2.65 -44.67 -21.25
CA GLU A 352 3.77 -45.52 -20.84
C GLU A 352 5.05 -44.69 -20.92
N ILE A 353 5.60 -44.36 -19.73
CA ILE A 353 6.98 -43.84 -19.66
C ILE A 353 7.86 -45.06 -19.94
N SER A 354 8.29 -45.25 -21.21
CA SER A 354 9.21 -46.32 -21.58
C SER A 354 10.52 -46.16 -20.81
N ASN A 355 10.82 -47.13 -19.96
CA ASN A 355 12.10 -47.19 -19.28
C ASN A 355 13.22 -47.30 -20.33
N SER A 356 14.25 -46.50 -20.18
CA SER A 356 15.38 -46.20 -21.06
C SER A 356 16.22 -47.43 -21.59
N GLU A 357 15.82 -48.67 -21.35
CA GLU A 357 16.54 -49.84 -21.80
C GLU A 357 16.16 -50.33 -23.21
N GLU A 358 14.96 -50.06 -23.72
CA GLU A 358 14.53 -50.43 -25.07
C GLU A 358 14.98 -49.41 -26.15
N ASP A 359 15.16 -48.14 -25.81
CA ASP A 359 15.61 -47.10 -26.71
C ASP A 359 17.10 -47.22 -27.14
N GLN A 360 17.90 -47.97 -26.40
CA GLN A 360 19.31 -48.24 -26.78
C GLN A 360 19.45 -49.11 -28.05
N LYS A 361 18.39 -49.77 -28.50
CA LYS A 361 18.42 -50.67 -29.65
C LYS A 361 18.03 -50.02 -30.98
N GLN A 362 17.49 -48.79 -30.99
CA GLN A 362 16.95 -48.14 -32.21
C GLN A 362 17.83 -47.05 -32.84
N GLY A 363 19.08 -46.84 -32.48
CA GLY A 363 20.04 -46.01 -33.21
C GLY A 363 19.65 -44.51 -33.43
N ARG A 364 18.74 -43.96 -32.63
CA ARG A 364 18.34 -42.56 -32.69
C ARG A 364 19.43 -41.62 -32.17
N ASN A 365 19.56 -40.43 -32.74
CA ASN A 365 20.47 -39.40 -32.27
C ASN A 365 20.15 -38.94 -30.83
N ALA A 366 21.15 -38.49 -30.09
CA ALA A 366 20.99 -38.05 -28.70
C ALA A 366 19.98 -36.91 -28.55
N ASP A 367 19.89 -36.04 -29.54
CA ASP A 367 18.94 -34.89 -29.54
C ASP A 367 17.49 -35.35 -29.71
N GLU A 368 17.21 -36.29 -30.63
CA GLU A 368 15.88 -36.89 -30.84
C GLU A 368 15.37 -37.65 -29.60
N LYS A 369 16.28 -38.27 -28.84
CA LYS A 369 15.93 -38.94 -27.58
C LYS A 369 15.54 -37.95 -26.47
N THR A 370 16.20 -36.81 -26.45
CA THR A 370 15.93 -35.75 -25.47
C THR A 370 14.59 -35.07 -25.76
N GLU A 371 14.32 -34.75 -27.03
CA GLU A 371 13.04 -34.15 -27.45
C GLU A 371 11.84 -35.07 -27.14
N ASN A 372 11.94 -36.35 -27.50
CA ASN A 372 10.88 -37.35 -27.24
C ASN A 372 10.62 -37.54 -25.73
N HIS A 373 11.67 -37.46 -24.89
CA HIS A 373 11.52 -37.55 -23.45
C HIS A 373 10.81 -36.29 -22.86
N ILE A 374 11.12 -35.09 -23.36
CA ILE A 374 10.47 -33.83 -22.95
C ILE A 374 8.98 -33.88 -23.31
N GLU A 375 8.64 -34.30 -24.52
CA GLU A 375 7.26 -34.45 -25.01
C GLU A 375 6.43 -35.41 -24.13
N ILE A 376 6.92 -36.62 -23.89
CA ILE A 376 6.25 -37.62 -23.06
C ILE A 376 6.03 -37.08 -21.64
N THR A 377 7.02 -36.39 -21.09
CA THR A 377 6.93 -35.81 -19.74
C THR A 377 5.90 -34.67 -19.70
N ALA A 378 5.89 -33.82 -20.73
CA ALA A 378 4.91 -32.74 -20.87
C ALA A 378 3.48 -33.27 -20.93
N HIS A 379 3.22 -34.29 -21.76
CA HIS A 379 1.91 -34.94 -21.89
C HIS A 379 1.46 -35.58 -20.59
N TRP A 380 2.35 -36.28 -19.88
CA TRP A 380 2.03 -36.89 -18.59
C TRP A 380 1.64 -35.84 -17.53
N LYS A 381 2.42 -34.76 -17.41
CA LYS A 381 2.13 -33.65 -16.48
C LYS A 381 0.81 -32.96 -16.86
N LEU A 382 0.60 -32.68 -18.15
CA LEU A 382 -0.62 -32.08 -18.66
C LEU A 382 -1.85 -32.95 -18.32
N LEU A 383 -1.80 -34.24 -18.60
CA LEU A 383 -2.88 -35.17 -18.30
C LEU A 383 -3.20 -35.23 -16.80
N LYS A 384 -2.15 -35.29 -15.96
CA LYS A 384 -2.30 -35.28 -14.49
C LYS A 384 -2.98 -34.01 -14.00
N PHE A 385 -2.56 -32.85 -14.55
CA PHE A 385 -3.18 -31.56 -14.24
C PHE A 385 -4.65 -31.52 -14.74
N TYR A 386 -4.90 -31.92 -15.97
CA TYR A 386 -6.21 -31.88 -16.59
C TYR A 386 -7.25 -32.73 -15.84
N LYS A 387 -6.88 -33.90 -15.32
CA LYS A 387 -7.76 -34.72 -14.45
C LYS A 387 -8.20 -33.93 -13.21
N LYS A 388 -7.28 -33.25 -12.53
CA LYS A 388 -7.59 -32.39 -11.37
C LYS A 388 -8.43 -31.18 -11.78
N TYR A 389 -8.06 -30.53 -12.89
CA TYR A 389 -8.80 -29.39 -13.42
C TYR A 389 -10.26 -29.73 -13.69
N LYS A 390 -10.56 -30.87 -14.35
CA LYS A 390 -11.94 -31.34 -14.57
C LYS A 390 -12.71 -31.52 -13.26
N GLN A 391 -12.09 -32.11 -12.24
CA GLN A 391 -12.72 -32.29 -10.93
C GLN A 391 -13.03 -30.93 -10.26
N LEU A 392 -12.06 -30.02 -10.22
CA LEU A 392 -12.26 -28.69 -9.65
C LEU A 392 -13.32 -27.90 -10.39
N ARG A 393 -13.38 -27.98 -11.73
CA ARG A 393 -14.37 -27.29 -12.53
C ARG A 393 -15.80 -27.78 -12.25
N GLN A 394 -15.99 -29.07 -11.94
CA GLN A 394 -17.29 -29.60 -11.55
C GLN A 394 -17.78 -29.04 -10.22
N LEU A 395 -16.89 -28.62 -9.33
CA LEU A 395 -17.25 -28.03 -8.04
C LEU A 395 -17.69 -26.57 -8.11
N VAL A 396 -17.31 -25.84 -9.16
CA VAL A 396 -17.53 -24.38 -9.29
C VAL A 396 -18.98 -23.95 -9.08
N PRO A 397 -20.02 -24.64 -9.61
CA PRO A 397 -21.41 -24.19 -9.47
C PRO A 397 -21.95 -24.21 -8.04
N ASP A 398 -21.49 -25.16 -7.25
CA ASP A 398 -22.11 -25.52 -5.96
C ASP A 398 -21.21 -25.22 -4.75
N THR A 399 -19.97 -24.75 -4.97
CA THR A 399 -18.99 -24.52 -3.90
C THR A 399 -18.74 -23.04 -3.69
N PRO A 400 -18.80 -22.55 -2.45
CA PRO A 400 -18.37 -21.19 -2.11
C PRO A 400 -16.94 -20.91 -2.57
N ILE A 401 -16.64 -19.66 -2.95
CA ILE A 401 -15.35 -19.30 -3.56
C ILE A 401 -14.18 -19.54 -2.58
N HIS A 402 -14.36 -19.17 -1.31
CA HIS A 402 -13.33 -19.39 -0.30
C HIS A 402 -13.05 -20.89 -0.09
N GLU A 403 -14.08 -21.74 -0.06
CA GLU A 403 -13.93 -23.20 0.01
C GLU A 403 -13.28 -23.77 -1.26
N LEU A 404 -13.64 -23.24 -2.42
CA LEU A 404 -13.03 -23.61 -3.70
C LEU A 404 -11.53 -23.31 -3.71
N ILE A 405 -11.12 -22.14 -3.18
CA ILE A 405 -9.70 -21.79 -3.04
C ILE A 405 -9.00 -22.76 -2.09
N GLU A 406 -9.58 -23.10 -0.95
CA GLU A 406 -9.01 -24.11 -0.02
C GLU A 406 -8.83 -25.47 -0.69
N ILE A 407 -9.84 -25.91 -1.46
CA ILE A 407 -9.77 -27.17 -2.21
C ILE A 407 -8.64 -27.10 -3.25
N ILE A 408 -8.52 -26.01 -4.00
CA ILE A 408 -7.43 -25.81 -4.97
C ILE A 408 -6.08 -25.94 -4.28
N LEU A 409 -5.86 -25.23 -3.18
CA LEU A 409 -4.58 -25.23 -2.44
C LEU A 409 -4.23 -26.64 -1.93
N ARG A 410 -5.20 -27.37 -1.43
CA ARG A 410 -5.04 -28.73 -0.90
C ARG A 410 -4.79 -29.75 -2.02
N GLU A 411 -5.67 -29.82 -3.02
CA GLU A 411 -5.63 -30.86 -4.06
C GLU A 411 -4.43 -30.70 -5.01
N THR A 412 -3.99 -29.45 -5.23
CA THR A 412 -2.77 -29.19 -6.02
C THR A 412 -1.49 -29.31 -5.20
N GLY A 413 -1.57 -29.27 -3.87
CA GLY A 413 -0.42 -29.17 -2.97
C GLY A 413 0.24 -27.79 -2.95
N TYR A 414 -0.35 -26.81 -3.61
CA TYR A 414 0.23 -25.48 -3.77
C TYR A 414 0.41 -24.75 -2.43
N GLY A 415 -0.51 -24.93 -1.49
CA GLY A 415 -0.39 -24.36 -0.14
C GLY A 415 0.88 -24.82 0.59
N HIS A 416 1.21 -26.12 0.52
CA HIS A 416 2.44 -26.65 1.12
C HIS A 416 3.70 -26.17 0.41
N TYR A 417 3.65 -26.06 -0.92
CA TYR A 417 4.76 -25.52 -1.71
C TYR A 417 5.07 -24.08 -1.29
N VAL A 418 4.04 -23.23 -1.21
CA VAL A 418 4.16 -21.82 -0.82
C VAL A 418 4.74 -21.67 0.58
N ALA A 419 4.31 -22.50 1.53
CA ALA A 419 4.83 -22.49 2.90
C ALA A 419 6.32 -22.87 2.97
N ALA A 420 6.82 -23.67 2.03
CA ALA A 420 8.22 -24.10 1.96
C ALA A 420 9.13 -23.09 1.18
N MET A 421 8.54 -22.09 0.53
CA MET A 421 9.30 -21.06 -0.19
C MET A 421 10.00 -20.08 0.78
N PRO A 422 11.04 -19.35 0.33
CA PRO A 422 11.55 -18.21 1.07
C PRO A 422 10.43 -17.25 1.46
N ALA A 423 10.40 -16.77 2.70
CA ALA A 423 9.31 -16.01 3.31
C ALA A 423 7.95 -16.75 3.31
N GLY A 424 7.96 -18.08 3.49
CA GLY A 424 6.78 -18.94 3.41
C GLY A 424 5.64 -18.56 4.35
N ASN A 425 5.93 -18.10 5.55
CA ASN A 425 4.92 -17.61 6.50
C ASN A 425 4.12 -16.42 5.92
N ARG A 426 4.80 -15.42 5.34
CA ARG A 426 4.17 -14.27 4.70
C ARG A 426 3.34 -14.68 3.48
N ARG A 427 3.90 -15.54 2.63
CA ARG A 427 3.20 -16.04 1.44
C ARG A 427 1.94 -16.84 1.81
N THR A 428 2.00 -17.64 2.86
CA THR A 428 0.84 -18.35 3.41
C THR A 428 -0.19 -17.36 3.94
N ALA A 429 0.24 -16.30 4.60
CA ALA A 429 -0.65 -15.25 5.06
C ALA A 429 -1.33 -14.49 3.90
N ASN A 430 -0.61 -14.24 2.79
CA ASN A 430 -1.22 -13.69 1.59
C ASN A 430 -2.33 -14.59 1.03
N LEU A 431 -2.13 -15.91 1.03
CA LEU A 431 -3.17 -16.85 0.63
C LEU A 431 -4.36 -16.86 1.61
N ASN A 432 -4.12 -16.80 2.91
CA ASN A 432 -5.20 -16.68 3.90
C ASN A 432 -6.00 -15.38 3.74
N MET A 433 -5.33 -14.27 3.45
CA MET A 433 -6.00 -13.02 3.13
C MET A 433 -6.86 -13.12 1.86
N LEU A 434 -6.46 -13.92 0.86
CA LEU A 434 -7.31 -14.18 -0.32
C LEU A 434 -8.59 -14.93 0.07
N LEU A 435 -8.48 -15.91 0.97
CA LEU A 435 -9.64 -16.62 1.52
C LEU A 435 -10.60 -15.69 2.26
N GLU A 436 -10.07 -14.82 3.13
CA GLU A 436 -10.87 -13.83 3.86
C GLU A 436 -11.59 -12.86 2.92
N LYS A 437 -10.89 -12.38 1.87
CA LYS A 437 -11.49 -11.51 0.85
C LYS A 437 -12.57 -12.22 0.05
N ALA A 438 -12.38 -13.48 -0.30
CA ALA A 438 -13.39 -14.29 -0.96
C ALA A 438 -14.62 -14.48 -0.06
N ALA A 439 -14.42 -14.82 1.21
CA ALA A 439 -15.51 -14.96 2.19
C ALA A 439 -16.24 -13.62 2.46
N ALA A 440 -15.53 -12.51 2.48
CA ALA A 440 -16.12 -11.18 2.62
C ALA A 440 -16.95 -10.80 1.37
N TYR A 441 -16.43 -11.10 0.17
CA TYR A 441 -17.14 -10.88 -1.08
C TYR A 441 -18.46 -11.65 -1.14
N GLU A 442 -18.49 -12.89 -0.66
CA GLU A 442 -19.69 -13.74 -0.67
C GLU A 442 -20.82 -13.24 0.25
N LYS A 443 -20.51 -12.35 1.21
CA LYS A 443 -21.50 -11.65 2.03
C LYS A 443 -22.21 -10.54 1.27
N THR A 444 -21.69 -10.14 0.10
CA THR A 444 -22.32 -9.12 -0.75
C THR A 444 -23.48 -9.71 -1.56
N SER A 445 -24.21 -8.85 -2.29
CA SER A 445 -25.30 -9.27 -3.17
C SER A 445 -24.85 -10.00 -4.44
N TYR A 446 -23.56 -9.95 -4.76
CA TYR A 446 -22.97 -10.60 -5.93
C TYR A 446 -22.37 -11.95 -5.54
N LYS A 447 -22.75 -13.01 -6.25
CA LYS A 447 -22.30 -14.37 -5.98
C LYS A 447 -21.72 -15.02 -7.23
N GLY A 448 -20.89 -16.04 -7.02
CA GLY A 448 -20.33 -16.88 -8.07
C GLY A 448 -18.94 -16.45 -8.56
N LEU A 449 -18.20 -17.42 -9.08
CA LEU A 449 -16.80 -17.29 -9.45
C LEU A 449 -16.59 -16.20 -10.52
N PHE A 450 -17.44 -16.14 -11.55
CA PHE A 450 -17.36 -15.13 -12.60
C PHE A 450 -17.35 -13.70 -12.06
N HIS A 451 -18.29 -13.39 -11.16
CA HIS A 451 -18.38 -12.05 -10.58
C HIS A 451 -17.21 -11.74 -9.66
N PHE A 452 -16.68 -12.72 -8.93
CA PHE A 452 -15.52 -12.55 -8.09
C PHE A 452 -14.24 -12.28 -8.91
N VAL A 453 -13.98 -13.07 -9.95
CA VAL A 453 -12.84 -12.85 -10.86
C VAL A 453 -12.89 -11.45 -11.44
N ARG A 454 -14.07 -11.04 -11.93
CA ARG A 454 -14.26 -9.71 -12.50
C ARG A 454 -14.09 -8.59 -11.47
N TYR A 455 -14.53 -8.81 -10.25
CA TYR A 455 -14.31 -7.88 -9.14
C TYR A 455 -12.81 -7.68 -8.86
N ILE A 456 -12.04 -8.77 -8.82
CA ILE A 456 -10.58 -8.69 -8.65
C ILE A 456 -9.92 -7.99 -9.83
N ASP A 457 -10.32 -8.30 -11.08
CA ASP A 457 -9.78 -7.64 -12.27
C ASP A 457 -10.08 -6.12 -12.29
N GLU A 458 -11.26 -5.70 -11.81
CA GLU A 458 -11.61 -4.29 -11.65
C GLU A 458 -10.76 -3.63 -10.56
N LEU A 459 -10.54 -4.28 -9.42
CA LEU A 459 -9.64 -3.76 -8.37
C LEU A 459 -8.24 -3.52 -8.92
N GLN A 460 -7.67 -4.48 -9.63
CA GLN A 460 -6.36 -4.35 -10.25
C GLN A 460 -6.30 -3.22 -11.29
N LYS A 461 -7.34 -3.10 -12.12
CA LYS A 461 -7.43 -2.08 -13.17
C LYS A 461 -7.48 -0.65 -12.62
N TYR A 462 -8.12 -0.46 -11.48
CA TYR A 462 -8.27 0.85 -10.84
C TYR A 462 -7.21 1.14 -9.78
N ASP A 463 -6.15 0.32 -9.75
CA ASP A 463 -5.03 0.45 -8.78
C ASP A 463 -5.52 0.42 -7.32
N VAL A 464 -6.67 -0.21 -7.09
CA VAL A 464 -7.20 -0.50 -5.75
C VAL A 464 -6.57 -1.79 -5.30
N ASP A 465 -5.34 -1.69 -4.84
CA ASP A 465 -4.59 -2.83 -4.32
C ASP A 465 -4.61 -2.80 -2.78
N PHE A 466 -4.36 -3.95 -2.21
CA PHE A 466 -4.21 -4.11 -0.77
C PHE A 466 -2.73 -4.28 -0.46
N GLY A 467 -2.31 -3.88 0.73
CA GLY A 467 -0.99 -4.28 1.23
C GLY A 467 -0.90 -5.80 1.32
N GLU A 468 0.28 -6.34 1.09
CA GLU A 468 0.55 -7.72 1.46
C GLU A 468 0.16 -7.95 2.93
N ALA A 469 -0.23 -9.17 3.29
CA ALA A 469 -0.60 -9.46 4.68
C ALA A 469 0.55 -9.09 5.61
N ASP A 470 0.30 -8.14 6.50
CA ASP A 470 1.25 -7.75 7.56
C ASP A 470 1.36 -8.89 8.60
N MET A 471 1.89 -10.03 8.15
CA MET A 471 2.28 -11.14 9.02
C MET A 471 3.80 -11.22 9.18
N VAL A 472 4.50 -10.09 9.04
CA VAL A 472 5.73 -9.94 9.80
C VAL A 472 5.25 -9.85 11.23
N GLY A 473 5.20 -10.99 11.93
CA GLY A 473 4.91 -11.01 13.35
C GLY A 473 5.82 -9.96 13.98
N GLU A 474 5.33 -9.23 14.98
CA GLU A 474 6.14 -8.26 15.73
C GLU A 474 7.51 -8.81 16.17
N ASN A 475 7.72 -10.12 16.01
CA ASN A 475 8.88 -10.91 16.43
C ASN A 475 9.82 -11.35 15.29
N GLU A 476 9.60 -11.02 14.02
CA GLU A 476 10.58 -11.35 12.97
C GLU A 476 11.73 -10.35 12.95
N ASP A 477 12.96 -10.87 12.94
CA ASP A 477 14.17 -10.06 12.91
C ASP A 477 14.51 -9.59 11.49
N VAL A 478 13.78 -8.58 11.01
CA VAL A 478 13.89 -8.01 9.66
C VAL A 478 13.89 -6.49 9.67
N VAL A 479 14.64 -5.88 8.76
CA VAL A 479 14.62 -4.43 8.54
C VAL A 479 13.29 -4.04 7.88
N ARG A 480 12.59 -3.08 8.47
CA ARG A 480 11.31 -2.59 7.94
C ARG A 480 11.51 -1.38 7.04
N ILE A 481 10.94 -1.42 5.84
CA ILE A 481 10.92 -0.29 4.90
C ILE A 481 9.49 0.22 4.82
N MET A 482 9.26 1.49 5.16
CA MET A 482 7.94 2.06 5.14
C MET A 482 7.94 3.54 4.75
N SER A 483 6.75 4.07 4.41
CA SER A 483 6.62 5.50 4.17
C SER A 483 6.57 6.28 5.50
N ILE A 484 7.03 7.55 5.47
CA ILE A 484 6.91 8.48 6.59
C ILE A 484 5.46 8.56 7.10
N HIS A 485 4.46 8.49 6.21
CA HIS A 485 3.05 8.51 6.60
C HIS A 485 2.65 7.29 7.45
N LYS A 486 3.18 6.10 7.12
CA LYS A 486 2.89 4.87 7.87
C LYS A 486 3.64 4.78 9.20
N SER A 487 4.75 5.50 9.33
CA SER A 487 5.54 5.52 10.57
C SER A 487 4.95 6.46 11.63
N LYS A 488 3.96 7.30 11.28
CA LYS A 488 3.31 8.19 12.24
C LYS A 488 2.66 7.38 13.38
N GLY A 489 2.94 7.78 14.62
CA GLY A 489 2.49 7.05 15.82
C GLY A 489 3.39 5.89 16.24
N LEU A 490 4.32 5.44 15.38
CA LEU A 490 5.28 4.38 15.69
C LEU A 490 6.60 4.95 16.24
N GLU A 491 7.41 4.06 16.83
CA GLU A 491 8.76 4.38 17.29
C GLU A 491 9.72 3.23 16.98
N PHE A 492 10.96 3.60 16.63
CA PHE A 492 11.99 2.64 16.27
C PHE A 492 13.32 3.06 16.90
N PRO A 493 14.12 2.09 17.40
CA PRO A 493 15.42 2.38 17.98
C PRO A 493 16.41 3.01 17.00
N ILE A 494 16.44 2.55 15.75
CA ILE A 494 17.32 3.03 14.68
C ILE A 494 16.48 3.43 13.48
N VAL A 495 16.63 4.68 13.03
CA VAL A 495 15.84 5.24 11.91
C VAL A 495 16.80 5.73 10.83
N ILE A 496 16.63 5.22 9.61
CA ILE A 496 17.34 5.66 8.42
C ILE A 496 16.35 6.37 7.50
N VAL A 497 16.55 7.67 7.25
CA VAL A 497 15.72 8.44 6.31
C VAL A 497 16.41 8.42 4.95
N SER A 498 15.86 7.66 4.00
CA SER A 498 16.43 7.47 2.66
C SER A 498 15.63 8.22 1.59
N GLY A 499 16.24 8.44 0.43
CA GLY A 499 15.62 9.15 -0.69
C GLY A 499 15.54 10.67 -0.50
N MET A 500 16.35 11.26 0.37
CA MET A 500 16.33 12.71 0.65
C MET A 500 16.81 13.56 -0.54
N GLY A 501 17.62 13.00 -1.44
CA GLY A 501 18.05 13.65 -2.68
C GLY A 501 16.97 13.72 -3.78
N LYS A 502 15.76 13.17 -3.54
CA LYS A 502 14.67 13.15 -4.51
C LYS A 502 14.04 14.55 -4.65
N ASN A 503 13.90 15.01 -5.90
CA ASN A 503 13.22 16.28 -6.19
C ASN A 503 11.74 16.23 -5.75
N PHE A 504 11.23 17.39 -5.32
CA PHE A 504 9.80 17.56 -5.04
C PHE A 504 8.98 17.40 -6.33
N ASN A 505 7.87 16.67 -6.23
CA ASN A 505 6.93 16.56 -7.33
C ASN A 505 6.25 17.92 -7.55
N LYS A 506 6.37 18.45 -8.78
CA LYS A 506 5.74 19.71 -9.21
C LYS A 506 4.58 19.48 -10.18
N GLN A 507 4.03 18.27 -10.22
CA GLN A 507 2.98 17.91 -11.19
C GLN A 507 1.71 18.74 -10.98
N ASP A 508 1.35 19.01 -9.73
CA ASP A 508 0.18 19.81 -9.37
C ASP A 508 0.26 21.25 -9.91
N THR A 509 1.48 21.83 -9.97
CA THR A 509 1.68 23.17 -10.55
C THR A 509 1.49 23.22 -12.08
N ARG A 510 1.40 22.05 -12.72
CA ARG A 510 1.16 21.89 -14.17
C ARG A 510 -0.25 21.43 -14.48
N SER A 511 -1.08 21.23 -13.45
CA SER A 511 -2.49 20.86 -13.62
C SER A 511 -3.23 21.94 -14.41
N LYS A 512 -4.20 21.51 -15.21
CA LYS A 512 -5.10 22.41 -15.96
C LYS A 512 -6.15 23.05 -15.06
N MET A 513 -6.40 22.44 -13.91
CA MET A 513 -7.34 22.88 -12.90
C MET A 513 -6.63 22.85 -11.54
N VAL A 514 -6.77 23.92 -10.79
CA VAL A 514 -6.26 24.06 -9.43
C VAL A 514 -7.42 24.38 -8.51
N LEU A 515 -7.50 23.67 -7.40
CA LEU A 515 -8.50 23.89 -6.36
C LEU A 515 -7.83 24.59 -5.17
N HIS A 516 -8.40 25.69 -4.72
CA HIS A 516 -7.97 26.38 -3.52
C HIS A 516 -9.16 26.58 -2.58
N PRO A 517 -9.02 26.25 -1.28
CA PRO A 517 -10.15 26.26 -0.32
C PRO A 517 -10.85 27.63 -0.22
N GLU A 518 -10.09 28.71 -0.30
CA GLU A 518 -10.61 30.08 -0.13
C GLU A 518 -10.82 30.81 -1.48
N LEU A 519 -9.98 30.52 -2.48
CA LEU A 519 -10.03 31.21 -3.78
C LEU A 519 -10.90 30.48 -4.81
N GLY A 520 -11.32 29.24 -4.51
CA GLY A 520 -12.15 28.44 -5.39
C GLY A 520 -11.36 27.71 -6.48
N ILE A 521 -11.90 27.65 -7.70
CA ILE A 521 -11.39 26.85 -8.81
C ILE A 521 -10.67 27.75 -9.81
N GLY A 522 -9.38 27.51 -10.03
CA GLY A 522 -8.60 28.10 -11.12
C GLY A 522 -8.55 27.16 -12.31
N LEU A 523 -8.90 27.64 -13.51
CA LEU A 523 -8.87 26.87 -14.75
C LEU A 523 -8.00 27.56 -15.81
N ASP A 524 -7.23 26.74 -16.55
CA ASP A 524 -6.64 27.21 -17.79
C ASP A 524 -7.70 27.23 -18.90
N TYR A 525 -7.71 28.24 -19.75
CA TYR A 525 -8.61 28.28 -20.90
C TYR A 525 -7.87 28.32 -22.23
N MET A 526 -8.54 27.96 -23.30
CA MET A 526 -8.00 27.95 -24.65
C MET A 526 -8.50 29.19 -25.40
N ASP A 527 -7.56 30.05 -25.85
CA ASP A 527 -7.84 31.13 -26.79
C ASP A 527 -7.29 30.75 -28.18
N GLY A 528 -8.15 30.20 -29.02
CA GLY A 528 -7.75 29.60 -30.27
C GLY A 528 -6.84 28.38 -30.03
N LYS A 529 -5.57 28.50 -30.42
CA LYS A 529 -4.54 27.42 -30.22
C LYS A 529 -3.64 27.69 -29.01
N LYS A 530 -3.83 28.79 -28.29
CA LYS A 530 -3.00 29.14 -27.14
C LYS A 530 -3.70 28.80 -25.83
N ARG A 531 -2.97 28.12 -24.96
CA ARG A 531 -3.39 27.88 -23.57
C ARG A 531 -3.00 29.08 -22.73
N ILE A 532 -3.97 29.67 -22.03
CA ILE A 532 -3.79 30.82 -21.15
C ILE A 532 -4.12 30.39 -19.73
N LYS A 533 -3.21 30.67 -18.80
CA LYS A 533 -3.44 30.41 -17.38
C LYS A 533 -4.45 31.41 -16.82
N SER A 534 -5.37 30.94 -16.00
CA SER A 534 -6.27 31.78 -15.24
C SER A 534 -5.49 32.75 -14.32
N PRO A 535 -5.98 33.95 -14.08
CA PRO A 535 -5.40 34.84 -13.09
C PRO A 535 -5.64 34.43 -11.63
N THR A 536 -6.45 33.41 -11.41
CA THR A 536 -6.74 32.83 -10.07
C THR A 536 -5.69 31.83 -9.63
#